data_836efa8621f86eb95102c8d257c4fe1d
#
_entry.id   836efa8621f86eb95102c8d257c4fe1d
#
_cell.length_a   1.000
_cell.length_b   1.000
_cell.length_c   1.000
_cell.angle_alpha   90.00
_cell.angle_beta   90.00
_cell.angle_gamma   90.00
#
_symmetry.space_group_name_H-M   'P 1'
#
loop_
_entity.id
_entity.type
_entity.pdbx_description
1 polymer ?
#
loop_
_entity_poly.entity_id
_entity_poly.type
_entity_poly.pdbx_seq_one_letter_code
_entity_poly.pdbx_strand_id
1 'polypeptide(L)'
;VDRSRGLGDVYKRQYMDYQIDFAKTNQYVETIFKRKINIKGIADKNFAVRGFAERQAINAPIQGSAADIIKLAMIEIHKEIKLKNIEAEMLLQVHDELIFEVETKKYDNLVSNVKKIMESVHLKYKDFSVPLTVDFGAGDHWGQAH
;
A
#
# COMPACT_ATOMS: atom_id res chain seq x y z
N VAL A 1 -8.21 29.29 15.66
CA VAL A 1 -8.86 28.42 14.67
C VAL A 1 -7.77 27.89 13.74
N ASP A 2 -7.55 26.60 13.78
CA ASP A 2 -6.51 25.95 12.97
C ASP A 2 -6.93 25.94 11.49
N ARG A 3 -6.41 26.89 10.72
CA ARG A 3 -6.67 27.02 9.28
C ARG A 3 -6.14 25.81 8.49
N SER A 4 -5.19 25.06 9.03
CA SER A 4 -4.61 23.90 8.37
C SER A 4 -5.59 22.72 8.31
N ARG A 5 -6.43 22.53 9.33
CA ARG A 5 -7.50 21.54 9.31
C ARG A 5 -8.55 21.82 8.25
N GLY A 6 -8.94 23.10 8.06
CA GLY A 6 -9.92 23.50 7.05
C GLY A 6 -9.47 23.19 5.62
N LEU A 7 -8.19 23.45 5.30
CA LEU A 7 -7.62 23.13 3.97
C LEU A 7 -7.53 21.62 3.75
N GLY A 8 -7.10 20.85 4.74
CA GLY A 8 -7.05 19.39 4.66
C GLY A 8 -8.43 18.78 4.39
N ASP A 9 -9.47 19.27 5.05
CA ASP A 9 -10.84 18.81 4.84
C ASP A 9 -11.37 19.14 3.43
N VAL A 10 -10.98 20.28 2.87
CA VAL A 10 -11.35 20.66 1.48
C VAL A 10 -10.71 19.69 0.48
N TYR A 11 -9.41 19.44 0.58
CA TYR A 11 -8.72 18.51 -0.32
C TYR A 11 -9.23 17.09 -0.18
N LYS A 12 -9.49 16.64 1.04
CA LYS A 12 -10.07 15.33 1.31
C LYS A 12 -11.43 15.17 0.64
N ARG A 13 -12.30 16.18 0.76
CA ARG A 13 -13.61 16.17 0.11
C ARG A 13 -13.50 16.16 -1.41
N GLN A 14 -12.63 16.97 -1.98
CA GLN A 14 -12.36 16.96 -3.42
C GLN A 14 -11.92 15.61 -3.94
N TYR A 15 -11.03 14.91 -3.20
CA TYR A 15 -10.62 13.56 -3.53
C TYR A 15 -11.80 12.58 -3.51
N MET A 16 -12.62 12.63 -2.45
CA MET A 16 -13.77 11.73 -2.31
C MET A 16 -14.78 11.93 -3.43
N ASP A 17 -15.13 13.17 -3.72
CA ASP A 17 -16.08 13.52 -4.80
C ASP A 17 -15.56 13.07 -6.16
N TYR A 18 -14.28 13.31 -6.44
CA TYR A 18 -13.63 12.87 -7.68
C TYR A 18 -13.70 11.35 -7.85
N GLN A 19 -13.40 10.58 -6.82
CA GLN A 19 -13.41 9.11 -6.90
C GLN A 19 -14.83 8.56 -7.13
N ILE A 20 -15.82 9.15 -6.48
CA ILE A 20 -17.23 8.77 -6.67
C ILE A 20 -17.68 9.07 -8.10
N ASP A 21 -17.39 10.26 -8.61
CA ASP A 21 -17.77 10.66 -9.97
C ASP A 21 -17.07 9.84 -11.04
N PHE A 22 -15.77 9.55 -10.83
CA PHE A 22 -15.01 8.68 -11.71
C PHE A 22 -15.60 7.27 -11.74
N ALA A 23 -15.96 6.72 -10.58
CA ALA A 23 -16.57 5.39 -10.48
C ALA A 23 -17.97 5.36 -11.12
N LYS A 24 -18.79 6.40 -10.97
CA LYS A 24 -20.09 6.51 -11.64
C LYS A 24 -19.96 6.48 -13.15
N THR A 25 -18.96 7.16 -13.69
CA THR A 25 -18.73 7.23 -15.13
C THR A 25 -18.14 5.96 -15.69
N ASN A 26 -17.17 5.36 -15.01
CA ASN A 26 -16.32 4.29 -15.55
C ASN A 26 -16.66 2.90 -15.02
N GLN A 27 -17.42 2.77 -13.93
CA GLN A 27 -17.73 1.52 -13.21
C GLN A 27 -16.50 0.89 -12.52
N TYR A 28 -15.37 1.58 -12.46
CA TYR A 28 -14.17 1.20 -11.75
C TYR A 28 -13.44 2.42 -11.20
N VAL A 29 -12.51 2.20 -10.29
CA VAL A 29 -11.50 3.17 -9.86
C VAL A 29 -10.11 2.63 -10.14
N GLU A 30 -9.08 3.46 -10.04
CA GLU A 30 -7.71 3.08 -10.35
C GLU A 30 -6.79 3.29 -9.15
N THR A 31 -5.82 2.39 -8.98
CA THR A 31 -4.68 2.62 -8.09
C THR A 31 -3.72 3.66 -8.71
N ILE A 32 -2.73 4.11 -7.94
CA ILE A 32 -1.65 4.98 -8.46
C ILE A 32 -0.88 4.32 -9.63
N PHE A 33 -0.90 2.99 -9.71
CA PHE A 33 -0.27 2.20 -10.79
C PHE A 33 -1.23 1.87 -11.94
N LYS A 34 -2.39 2.53 -11.97
CA LYS A 34 -3.40 2.35 -13.02
C LYS A 34 -4.04 0.96 -13.06
N ARG A 35 -3.93 0.19 -12.00
CA ARG A 35 -4.67 -1.07 -11.87
C ARG A 35 -6.13 -0.75 -11.57
N LYS A 36 -7.02 -1.30 -12.39
CA LYS A 36 -8.47 -1.09 -12.28
C LYS A 36 -9.07 -1.97 -11.20
N ILE A 37 -9.96 -1.37 -10.40
CA ILE A 37 -10.74 -2.04 -9.38
C ILE A 37 -12.22 -1.76 -9.67
N ASN A 38 -12.96 -2.79 -10.05
CA ASN A 38 -14.36 -2.67 -10.39
C ASN A 38 -15.20 -2.33 -9.16
N ILE A 39 -16.09 -1.33 -9.30
CA ILE A 39 -17.01 -0.89 -8.26
C ILE A 39 -18.42 -1.28 -8.64
N LYS A 40 -18.88 -2.41 -8.12
CA LYS A 40 -20.25 -2.89 -8.35
C LYS A 40 -21.25 -2.09 -7.50
N GLY A 41 -22.41 -1.78 -8.09
CA GLY A 41 -23.50 -1.12 -7.37
C GLY A 41 -23.41 0.40 -7.25
N ILE A 42 -22.45 1.04 -7.91
CA ILE A 42 -22.28 2.52 -7.86
C ILE A 42 -23.49 3.27 -8.45
N ALA A 43 -24.21 2.67 -9.37
CA ALA A 43 -25.41 3.20 -10.00
C ALA A 43 -26.71 2.51 -9.51
N ASP A 44 -26.63 1.74 -8.43
CA ASP A 44 -27.79 1.02 -7.91
C ASP A 44 -28.87 1.98 -7.38
N LYS A 45 -30.14 1.63 -7.57
CA LYS A 45 -31.28 2.39 -7.05
C LYS A 45 -31.39 2.28 -5.53
N ASN A 46 -30.96 1.14 -4.97
CA ASN A 46 -30.94 0.93 -3.53
C ASN A 46 -29.87 1.82 -2.87
N PHE A 47 -30.32 2.68 -1.97
CA PHE A 47 -29.46 3.63 -1.26
C PHE A 47 -28.32 2.95 -0.48
N ALA A 48 -28.62 1.82 0.19
CA ALA A 48 -27.61 1.10 0.99
C ALA A 48 -26.52 0.49 0.09
N VAL A 49 -26.91 -0.11 -1.05
CA VAL A 49 -25.97 -0.68 -2.04
C VAL A 49 -25.09 0.42 -2.64
N ARG A 50 -25.72 1.52 -3.06
CA ARG A 50 -25.00 2.67 -3.63
C ARG A 50 -24.05 3.30 -2.61
N GLY A 51 -24.47 3.50 -1.35
CA GLY A 51 -23.62 4.06 -0.31
C GLY A 51 -22.42 3.18 0.01
N PHE A 52 -22.57 1.86 -0.03
CA PHE A 52 -21.45 0.92 0.09
C PHE A 52 -20.46 1.05 -1.08
N ALA A 53 -20.99 1.10 -2.31
CA ALA A 53 -20.16 1.29 -3.50
C ALA A 53 -19.41 2.63 -3.51
N GLU A 54 -20.03 3.71 -3.04
CA GLU A 54 -19.37 5.02 -2.90
C GLU A 54 -18.20 4.95 -1.91
N ARG A 55 -18.38 4.29 -0.77
CA ARG A 55 -17.27 4.06 0.19
C ARG A 55 -16.16 3.21 -0.41
N GLN A 56 -16.50 2.17 -1.18
CA GLN A 56 -15.49 1.38 -1.90
C GLN A 56 -14.73 2.24 -2.92
N ALA A 57 -15.41 3.09 -3.68
CA ALA A 57 -14.79 3.97 -4.66
C ALA A 57 -13.75 4.91 -4.02
N ILE A 58 -13.99 5.37 -2.79
CA ILE A 58 -13.06 6.23 -2.04
C ILE A 58 -11.87 5.43 -1.51
N ASN A 59 -12.11 4.26 -0.92
CA ASN A 59 -11.10 3.50 -0.20
C ASN A 59 -10.24 2.60 -1.12
N ALA A 60 -10.83 2.04 -2.17
CA ALA A 60 -10.15 1.08 -3.03
C ALA A 60 -8.88 1.62 -3.72
N PRO A 61 -8.81 2.87 -4.20
CA PRO A 61 -7.57 3.42 -4.74
C PRO A 61 -6.44 3.47 -3.73
N ILE A 62 -6.73 3.81 -2.48
CA ILE A 62 -5.73 3.92 -1.40
C ILE A 62 -5.25 2.53 -0.99
N GLN A 63 -6.18 1.64 -0.64
CA GLN A 63 -5.86 0.27 -0.22
C GLN A 63 -5.22 -0.53 -1.36
N GLY A 64 -5.72 -0.37 -2.57
CA GLY A 64 -5.16 -1.02 -3.75
C GLY A 64 -3.76 -0.52 -4.09
N SER A 65 -3.49 0.77 -3.94
CA SER A 65 -2.14 1.34 -4.13
C SER A 65 -1.16 0.83 -3.09
N ALA A 66 -1.57 0.74 -1.82
CA ALA A 66 -0.75 0.15 -0.76
C ALA A 66 -0.40 -1.31 -1.06
N ALA A 67 -1.38 -2.11 -1.49
CA ALA A 67 -1.15 -3.50 -1.90
C ALA A 67 -0.20 -3.61 -3.11
N ASP A 68 -0.31 -2.71 -4.07
CA ASP A 68 0.59 -2.67 -5.22
C ASP A 68 2.02 -2.33 -4.81
N ILE A 69 2.22 -1.38 -3.89
CA ILE A 69 3.53 -1.03 -3.34
C ILE A 69 4.18 -2.24 -2.65
N ILE A 70 3.44 -2.94 -1.80
CA ILE A 70 3.93 -4.14 -1.11
C ILE A 70 4.36 -5.21 -2.11
N LYS A 71 3.56 -5.48 -3.13
CA LYS A 71 3.90 -6.47 -4.17
C LYS A 71 5.15 -6.10 -4.95
N LEU A 72 5.29 -4.83 -5.31
CA LEU A 72 6.49 -4.34 -5.99
C LEU A 72 7.72 -4.46 -5.09
N ALA A 73 7.58 -4.11 -3.81
CA ALA A 73 8.65 -4.29 -2.83
C ALA A 73 9.05 -5.77 -2.71
N MET A 74 8.10 -6.70 -2.62
CA MET A 74 8.37 -8.13 -2.56
C MET A 74 9.16 -8.62 -3.77
N ILE A 75 8.81 -8.16 -4.97
CA ILE A 75 9.52 -8.52 -6.21
C ILE A 75 10.97 -8.02 -6.18
N GLU A 76 11.18 -6.78 -5.78
CA GLU A 76 12.53 -6.19 -5.71
C GLU A 76 13.37 -6.83 -4.59
N ILE A 77 12.78 -7.11 -3.43
CA ILE A 77 13.45 -7.80 -2.33
C ILE A 77 13.87 -9.21 -2.76
N HIS A 78 12.97 -9.96 -3.43
CA HIS A 78 13.29 -11.29 -3.91
C HIS A 78 14.45 -11.30 -4.92
N LYS A 79 14.46 -10.32 -5.83
CA LYS A 79 15.59 -10.13 -6.77
C LYS A 79 16.89 -9.83 -6.02
N GLU A 80 16.84 -8.93 -5.04
CA GLU A 80 18.03 -8.52 -4.28
C GLU A 80 18.60 -9.66 -3.44
N ILE A 81 17.74 -10.45 -2.78
CA ILE A 81 18.15 -11.66 -2.05
C ILE A 81 18.90 -12.62 -2.96
N LYS A 82 18.40 -12.85 -4.17
CA LYS A 82 19.04 -13.73 -5.16
C LYS A 82 20.36 -13.15 -5.69
N LEU A 83 20.35 -11.87 -6.09
CA LEU A 83 21.53 -11.22 -6.70
C LEU A 83 22.70 -11.10 -5.71
N LYS A 84 22.43 -10.77 -4.47
CA LYS A 84 23.45 -10.61 -3.41
C LYS A 84 23.72 -11.89 -2.65
N ASN A 85 23.06 -12.99 -3.00
CA ASN A 85 23.16 -14.26 -2.31
C ASN A 85 22.96 -14.12 -0.79
N ILE A 86 21.94 -13.35 -0.39
CA ILE A 86 21.57 -13.13 1.01
C ILE A 86 20.88 -14.40 1.50
N GLU A 87 21.41 -15.01 2.55
CA GLU A 87 20.81 -16.19 3.17
C GLU A 87 19.63 -15.79 4.07
N ALA A 88 18.52 -15.50 3.43
CA ALA A 88 17.25 -15.17 4.06
C ALA A 88 16.08 -15.66 3.20
N GLU A 89 15.01 -16.02 3.84
CA GLU A 89 13.78 -16.44 3.16
C GLU A 89 12.64 -15.51 3.51
N MET A 90 11.92 -15.02 2.49
CA MET A 90 10.67 -14.29 2.66
C MET A 90 9.56 -15.32 2.81
N LEU A 91 9.01 -15.45 4.03
CA LEU A 91 8.09 -16.51 4.39
C LEU A 91 6.65 -16.19 4.01
N LEU A 92 6.16 -15.00 4.40
CA LEU A 92 4.80 -14.61 4.11
C LEU A 92 4.58 -13.10 4.21
N GLN A 93 3.44 -12.67 3.66
CA GLN A 93 2.89 -11.33 3.79
C GLN A 93 1.61 -11.39 4.62
N VAL A 94 1.52 -10.53 5.62
CA VAL A 94 0.30 -10.34 6.44
C VAL A 94 -0.05 -8.87 6.46
N HIS A 95 -1.17 -8.50 5.83
CA HIS A 95 -1.60 -7.11 5.63
C HIS A 95 -0.50 -6.25 4.96
N ASP A 96 0.15 -5.38 5.72
CA ASP A 96 1.22 -4.47 5.32
C ASP A 96 2.60 -4.88 5.86
N GLU A 97 2.71 -6.08 6.41
CA GLU A 97 3.94 -6.65 6.96
C GLU A 97 4.52 -7.73 6.05
N LEU A 98 5.84 -7.80 6.01
CA LEU A 98 6.60 -8.88 5.39
C LEU A 98 7.40 -9.61 6.46
N ILE A 99 7.31 -10.95 6.46
CA ILE A 99 7.97 -11.81 7.44
C ILE A 99 9.09 -12.58 6.76
N PHE A 100 10.26 -12.53 7.37
CA PHE A 100 11.49 -13.18 6.90
C PHE A 100 12.06 -14.10 7.95
N GLU A 101 12.70 -15.15 7.49
CA GLU A 101 13.61 -15.98 8.28
C GLU A 101 15.05 -15.67 7.86
N VAL A 102 15.92 -15.43 8.82
CA VAL A 102 17.33 -15.09 8.59
C VAL A 102 18.19 -15.52 9.77
N GLU A 103 19.43 -15.90 9.50
CA GLU A 103 20.41 -16.11 10.57
C GLU A 103 20.68 -14.82 11.34
N THR A 104 20.75 -14.92 12.67
CA THR A 104 20.97 -13.75 13.56
C THR A 104 22.17 -12.89 13.14
N LYS A 105 23.25 -13.50 12.69
CA LYS A 105 24.45 -12.78 12.22
C LYS A 105 24.25 -11.95 10.96
N LYS A 106 23.22 -12.26 10.18
CA LYS A 106 22.91 -11.61 8.88
C LYS A 106 21.71 -10.66 8.96
N TYR A 107 21.11 -10.55 10.14
CA TYR A 107 19.93 -9.72 10.39
C TYR A 107 20.11 -8.26 9.94
N ASP A 108 21.18 -7.59 10.39
CA ASP A 108 21.40 -6.17 10.07
C ASP A 108 21.54 -5.93 8.57
N ASN A 109 22.20 -6.83 7.87
CA ASN A 109 22.32 -6.76 6.41
C ASN A 109 20.98 -6.92 5.71
N LEU A 110 20.16 -7.88 6.13
CA LEU A 110 18.83 -8.08 5.58
C LEU A 110 17.95 -6.85 5.83
N VAL A 111 17.88 -6.37 7.06
CA VAL A 111 17.07 -5.21 7.44
C VAL A 111 17.45 -3.97 6.62
N SER A 112 18.75 -3.68 6.49
CA SER A 112 19.23 -2.56 5.70
C SER A 112 18.78 -2.64 4.23
N ASN A 113 18.87 -3.82 3.60
CA ASN A 113 18.46 -4.00 2.20
C ASN A 113 16.93 -3.93 2.05
N VAL A 114 16.18 -4.60 2.91
CA VAL A 114 14.71 -4.62 2.86
C VAL A 114 14.14 -3.24 3.12
N LYS A 115 14.60 -2.55 4.15
CA LYS A 115 14.17 -1.19 4.48
C LYS A 115 14.39 -0.24 3.33
N LYS A 116 15.59 -0.24 2.74
CA LYS A 116 15.93 0.60 1.59
C LYS A 116 14.99 0.36 0.41
N ILE A 117 14.68 -0.90 0.10
CA ILE A 117 13.77 -1.24 -1.01
C ILE A 117 12.35 -0.79 -0.70
N MET A 118 11.81 -1.12 0.46
CA MET A 118 10.45 -0.80 0.83
C MET A 118 10.20 0.71 0.90
N GLU A 119 11.17 1.49 1.38
CA GLU A 119 11.07 2.95 1.48
C GLU A 119 11.32 3.67 0.16
N SER A 120 11.83 2.99 -0.87
CA SER A 120 12.20 3.61 -2.15
C SER A 120 11.43 3.10 -3.36
N VAL A 121 10.74 1.97 -3.26
CA VAL A 121 10.06 1.35 -4.42
C VAL A 121 9.01 2.26 -5.05
N HIS A 122 8.32 3.07 -4.25
CA HIS A 122 7.34 4.04 -4.71
C HIS A 122 7.95 5.20 -5.52
N LEU A 123 9.23 5.52 -5.31
CA LEU A 123 9.92 6.60 -6.01
C LEU A 123 10.13 6.32 -7.50
N LYS A 124 9.92 5.08 -7.95
CA LYS A 124 9.88 4.73 -9.37
C LYS A 124 8.66 5.33 -10.08
N TYR A 125 7.68 5.83 -9.33
CA TYR A 125 6.44 6.42 -9.84
C TYR A 125 6.42 7.91 -9.56
N LYS A 126 6.41 8.71 -10.63
CA LYS A 126 6.66 10.15 -10.60
C LYS A 126 5.70 10.99 -9.73
N ASP A 127 4.49 10.48 -9.51
CA ASP A 127 3.43 11.24 -8.86
C ASP A 127 3.28 10.92 -7.37
N PHE A 128 4.17 10.11 -6.80
CA PHE A 128 4.11 9.73 -5.39
C PHE A 128 5.08 10.56 -4.57
N SER A 129 4.55 11.57 -3.87
CA SER A 129 5.34 12.54 -3.09
C SER A 129 5.38 12.27 -1.58
N VAL A 130 4.56 11.32 -1.10
CA VAL A 130 4.50 10.98 0.33
C VAL A 130 5.65 10.05 0.69
N PRO A 131 6.46 10.38 1.72
CA PRO A 131 7.51 9.49 2.18
C PRO A 131 6.90 8.23 2.82
N LEU A 132 7.51 7.08 2.52
CA LEU A 132 7.19 5.81 3.18
C LEU A 132 8.28 5.49 4.19
N THR A 133 7.88 5.14 5.40
CA THR A 133 8.76 4.67 6.47
C THR A 133 8.41 3.24 6.84
N VAL A 134 9.42 2.46 7.20
CA VAL A 134 9.28 1.05 7.56
C VAL A 134 9.84 0.83 8.95
N ASP A 135 9.01 0.32 9.82
CA ASP A 135 9.40 -0.20 11.11
C ASP A 135 9.75 -1.69 11.00
N PHE A 136 10.62 -2.17 11.86
CA PHE A 136 11.01 -3.57 11.88
C PHE A 136 11.24 -4.05 13.31
N GLY A 137 10.95 -5.32 13.53
CA GLY A 137 11.19 -6.03 14.78
C GLY A 137 11.83 -7.38 14.50
N ALA A 138 12.47 -7.95 15.48
CA ALA A 138 13.05 -9.28 15.41
C ALA A 138 12.75 -10.07 16.67
N GLY A 139 12.64 -11.38 16.53
CA GLY A 139 12.41 -12.32 17.62
C GLY A 139 12.63 -13.75 17.16
N ASP A 140 12.62 -14.67 18.10
CA ASP A 140 12.75 -16.12 17.80
C ASP A 140 11.50 -16.69 17.13
N HIS A 141 10.40 -15.95 17.20
CA HIS A 141 9.15 -16.25 16.51
C HIS A 141 8.36 -14.96 16.26
N TRP A 142 7.41 -15.02 15.32
CA TRP A 142 6.64 -13.84 14.88
C TRP A 142 6.00 -13.04 16.02
N GLY A 143 5.43 -13.70 17.03
CA GLY A 143 4.80 -13.00 18.15
C GLY A 143 5.76 -12.21 19.05
N GLN A 144 7.08 -12.40 18.93
CA GLN A 144 8.10 -11.56 19.59
C GLN A 144 8.59 -10.42 18.72
N ALA A 145 8.40 -10.52 17.40
CA ALA A 145 8.85 -9.51 16.45
C ALA A 145 7.87 -8.33 16.31
N HIS A 146 6.70 -8.42 16.93
CA HIS A 146 5.67 -7.38 16.97
C HIS A 146 5.94 -6.33 18.04
#